data_b2f884d72f9ca668f692d164c15ae36f
#
_entry.id   b2f884d72f9ca668f692d164c15ae36f
#
_cell.length_a   1.000
_cell.length_b   1.000
_cell.length_c   1.000
_cell.angle_alpha   90.00
_cell.angle_beta   90.00
_cell.angle_gamma   90.00
#
_symmetry.space_group_name_H-M   'P 1'
#
loop_
_entity.id
_entity.type
_entity.pdbx_description
1 polymer ?
#
loop_
_entity_poly.entity_id
_entity_poly.type
_entity_poly.pdbx_seq_one_letter_code
_entity_poly.pdbx_strand_id
1 'polypeptide(L)'
;MSRQFTLGLVTLAGTAVFGLVGPAAADGIAMSHRYASLGDVSAVYHQPTRPLFGMETKATTGDVSSKWQAVEAEIEQEKIILTHCRIEQACPAAARELLDIVAEGADRVGRARVGWINRAVNLALIPTSDEAQWGVADRWSPPFETLQTHRGDCEDYAIVKYVALLEAGLSRDDLKIVILRDFVHNEDHAVLAARVDGEWLILNNNSLTLVRDSDMVGAKPMFVLDQDGAHRLRAIARV
;
A
#
# COMPACT_ATOMS: atom_id res chain seq x y z
N MET A 1 -37.73 17.80 -39.76
CA MET A 1 -37.34 19.20 -39.60
C MET A 1 -35.85 19.25 -39.27
N SER A 2 -35.08 19.57 -40.30
CA SER A 2 -33.63 19.60 -40.29
C SER A 2 -33.14 20.98 -39.84
N ARG A 3 -32.21 21.09 -38.92
CA ARG A 3 -31.46 22.34 -38.67
C ARG A 3 -29.99 22.05 -38.86
N GLN A 4 -29.50 22.61 -39.96
CA GLN A 4 -28.08 22.73 -40.28
C GLN A 4 -27.49 23.90 -39.48
N PHE A 5 -26.34 23.67 -38.82
CA PHE A 5 -25.50 24.75 -38.27
C PHE A 5 -24.28 24.94 -39.16
N THR A 6 -24.16 26.17 -39.66
CA THR A 6 -23.11 26.63 -40.54
C THR A 6 -21.86 27.01 -39.73
N LEU A 7 -20.68 26.47 -40.10
CA LEU A 7 -19.38 26.87 -39.56
C LEU A 7 -18.92 28.18 -40.23
N GLY A 8 -18.69 29.22 -39.45
CA GLY A 8 -18.05 30.44 -39.89
C GLY A 8 -16.54 30.41 -39.70
N LEU A 9 -15.79 30.51 -40.78
CA LEU A 9 -14.33 30.62 -40.82
C LEU A 9 -13.92 32.08 -40.64
N VAL A 10 -13.17 32.43 -39.61
CA VAL A 10 -12.56 33.76 -39.43
C VAL A 10 -11.06 33.66 -39.69
N THR A 11 -10.64 34.24 -40.78
CA THR A 11 -9.23 34.44 -41.15
C THR A 11 -8.74 35.78 -40.60
N LEU A 12 -7.74 35.78 -39.75
CA LEU A 12 -6.99 36.96 -39.30
C LEU A 12 -5.65 37.01 -40.04
N ALA A 13 -5.50 38.01 -40.92
CA ALA A 13 -4.24 38.38 -41.55
C ALA A 13 -3.45 39.30 -40.63
N GLY A 14 -2.28 38.88 -40.18
CA GLY A 14 -1.33 39.67 -39.41
C GLY A 14 -0.14 40.07 -40.30
N THR A 15 0.03 41.36 -40.53
CA THR A 15 1.15 41.99 -41.30
C THR A 15 2.42 42.00 -40.45
N ALA A 16 3.51 41.41 -40.95
CA ALA A 16 4.86 41.48 -40.38
C ALA A 16 5.57 42.78 -40.84
N VAL A 17 6.04 43.55 -39.86
CA VAL A 17 6.93 44.68 -40.10
C VAL A 17 8.37 44.23 -39.83
N PHE A 18 9.21 44.24 -40.87
CA PHE A 18 10.65 44.03 -40.76
C PHE A 18 11.34 45.34 -40.36
N GLY A 19 11.90 45.40 -39.17
CA GLY A 19 12.84 46.41 -38.73
C GLY A 19 14.28 45.94 -38.87
N LEU A 20 15.07 46.55 -39.76
CA LEU A 20 16.52 46.40 -39.90
C LEU A 20 17.22 47.15 -38.76
N VAL A 21 17.93 46.42 -37.87
CA VAL A 21 18.88 47.05 -36.93
C VAL A 21 20.27 46.50 -37.25
N GLY A 22 21.20 47.38 -37.52
CA GLY A 22 22.58 47.07 -37.86
C GLY A 22 23.42 46.62 -36.64
N PRO A 23 24.66 46.15 -36.88
CA PRO A 23 25.47 45.53 -35.84
C PRO A 23 26.13 46.56 -34.92
N ALA A 24 25.88 46.48 -33.63
CA ALA A 24 26.67 47.13 -32.60
C ALA A 24 27.75 46.14 -32.12
N ALA A 25 29.02 46.51 -32.27
CA ALA A 25 30.12 45.80 -31.68
C ALA A 25 30.04 45.89 -30.12
N ALA A 26 30.05 44.79 -29.47
CA ALA A 26 30.19 44.73 -28.01
C ALA A 26 31.42 43.86 -27.66
N ASP A 27 32.35 44.52 -26.97
CA ASP A 27 33.58 43.95 -26.44
C ASP A 27 33.29 42.73 -25.52
N GLY A 28 34.05 41.66 -25.76
CA GLY A 28 33.93 40.45 -25.02
C GLY A 28 34.47 40.55 -23.59
N ILE A 29 33.59 40.40 -22.63
CA ILE A 29 33.98 39.91 -21.27
C ILE A 29 33.61 38.43 -21.19
N ALA A 30 34.61 37.60 -21.42
CA ALA A 30 34.48 36.17 -21.20
C ALA A 30 34.33 35.88 -19.70
N MET A 31 33.10 35.88 -19.17
CA MET A 31 32.80 35.23 -17.87
C MET A 31 32.77 33.74 -18.09
N SER A 32 33.88 33.10 -17.76
CA SER A 32 33.92 31.66 -17.62
C SER A 32 33.07 31.24 -16.41
N HIS A 33 31.80 30.95 -16.64
CA HIS A 33 30.99 30.24 -15.67
C HIS A 33 31.54 28.82 -15.54
N ARG A 34 32.39 28.58 -14.55
CA ARG A 34 32.65 27.23 -14.05
C ARG A 34 31.29 26.72 -13.53
N TYR A 35 30.61 25.94 -14.33
CA TYR A 35 29.60 25.05 -13.84
C TYR A 35 30.32 24.10 -12.85
N ALA A 36 30.20 24.39 -11.56
CA ALA A 36 30.48 23.38 -10.54
C ALA A 36 29.57 22.20 -10.88
N SER A 37 30.17 21.09 -11.25
CA SER A 37 29.51 19.80 -11.31
C SER A 37 28.79 19.64 -9.97
N LEU A 38 27.45 19.70 -9.99
CA LEU A 38 26.66 19.24 -8.87
C LEU A 38 26.97 17.77 -8.73
N GLY A 39 27.89 17.47 -7.80
CA GLY A 39 28.21 16.10 -7.41
C GLY A 39 26.94 15.37 -7.11
N ASP A 40 26.93 14.15 -7.53
CA ASP A 40 25.93 13.12 -7.36
C ASP A 40 25.19 13.24 -6.00
N VAL A 41 24.02 13.89 -5.99
CA VAL A 41 23.11 14.01 -4.84
C VAL A 41 22.27 12.74 -4.65
N SER A 42 22.72 11.64 -5.23
CA SER A 42 22.11 10.32 -5.06
C SER A 42 22.55 9.59 -3.77
N ALA A 43 23.18 10.27 -2.83
CA ALA A 43 23.23 9.76 -1.48
C ALA A 43 21.82 9.84 -0.88
N VAL A 44 20.96 8.89 -1.25
CA VAL A 44 19.76 8.59 -0.50
C VAL A 44 20.23 8.28 0.92
N TYR A 45 20.10 9.26 1.82
CA TYR A 45 20.27 9.03 3.25
C TYR A 45 19.25 7.97 3.64
N HIS A 46 19.68 6.71 3.69
CA HIS A 46 18.93 5.66 4.36
C HIS A 46 18.90 6.06 5.83
N GLN A 47 17.86 6.76 6.22
CA GLN A 47 17.53 6.93 7.63
C GLN A 47 17.45 5.51 8.21
N PRO A 48 18.16 5.20 9.30
CA PRO A 48 18.00 3.90 9.92
C PRO A 48 16.53 3.72 10.25
N THR A 49 15.89 2.76 9.58
CA THR A 49 14.47 2.52 9.73
C THR A 49 14.22 2.03 11.14
N ARG A 50 13.40 2.76 11.89
CA ARG A 50 13.01 2.36 13.24
C ARG A 50 12.32 0.99 13.17
N PRO A 51 12.71 0.02 14.00
CA PRO A 51 12.02 -1.25 14.10
C PRO A 51 10.54 -1.05 14.43
N LEU A 52 9.68 -1.89 13.89
CA LEU A 52 8.24 -1.88 14.18
C LEU A 52 8.02 -2.01 15.70
N PHE A 53 7.23 -1.12 16.29
CA PHE A 53 7.03 -0.95 17.74
C PHE A 53 8.32 -0.71 18.54
N GLY A 54 9.45 -0.41 17.91
CA GLY A 54 10.75 -0.36 18.59
C GLY A 54 11.15 -1.70 19.17
N MET A 55 10.76 -2.83 18.57
CA MET A 55 10.98 -4.19 19.07
C MET A 55 11.86 -4.98 18.11
N GLU A 56 12.54 -6.00 18.65
CA GLU A 56 13.27 -6.99 17.86
C GLU A 56 12.35 -8.15 17.44
N THR A 57 12.68 -8.77 16.30
CA THR A 57 12.00 -9.97 15.81
C THR A 57 12.88 -11.19 15.97
N LYS A 58 12.27 -12.32 16.31
CA LYS A 58 12.93 -13.62 16.33
C LYS A 58 12.03 -14.63 15.63
N ALA A 59 12.56 -15.33 14.63
CA ALA A 59 11.85 -16.41 13.94
C ALA A 59 11.19 -17.38 14.94
N THR A 60 9.97 -17.78 14.65
CA THR A 60 9.18 -18.69 15.47
C THR A 60 8.51 -19.75 14.61
N THR A 61 8.15 -20.85 15.26
CA THR A 61 7.38 -21.94 14.67
C THR A 61 6.09 -22.12 15.49
N GLY A 62 5.16 -22.93 15.01
CA GLY A 62 3.90 -23.23 15.68
C GLY A 62 2.69 -22.83 14.85
N ASP A 63 1.54 -22.75 15.48
CA ASP A 63 0.24 -22.59 14.82
C ASP A 63 0.19 -21.34 13.92
N VAL A 64 0.56 -20.18 14.45
CA VAL A 64 0.60 -18.92 13.68
C VAL A 64 1.50 -19.02 12.44
N SER A 65 2.67 -19.69 12.56
CA SER A 65 3.57 -19.91 11.43
C SER A 65 2.95 -20.83 10.38
N SER A 66 2.29 -21.89 10.81
CA SER A 66 1.65 -22.87 9.90
C SER A 66 0.47 -22.24 9.15
N LYS A 67 -0.35 -21.44 9.83
CA LYS A 67 -1.46 -20.70 9.19
C LYS A 67 -0.98 -19.69 8.17
N TRP A 68 0.05 -18.91 8.53
CA TRP A 68 0.63 -17.96 7.60
C TRP A 68 1.19 -18.63 6.35
N GLN A 69 1.96 -19.71 6.50
CA GLN A 69 2.49 -20.46 5.36
C GLN A 69 1.39 -21.02 4.46
N ALA A 70 0.29 -21.51 5.05
CA ALA A 70 -0.84 -22.02 4.28
C ALA A 70 -1.50 -20.94 3.45
N VAL A 71 -1.87 -19.81 4.06
CA VAL A 71 -2.52 -18.71 3.33
C VAL A 71 -1.58 -18.03 2.35
N GLU A 72 -0.28 -17.92 2.66
CA GLU A 72 0.73 -17.37 1.75
C GLU A 72 0.85 -18.20 0.47
N ALA A 73 0.79 -19.53 0.58
CA ALA A 73 0.77 -20.41 -0.59
C ALA A 73 -0.46 -20.17 -1.47
N GLU A 74 -1.63 -19.92 -0.89
CA GLU A 74 -2.86 -19.58 -1.63
C GLU A 74 -2.76 -18.19 -2.25
N ILE A 75 -2.22 -17.18 -1.56
CA ILE A 75 -1.95 -15.85 -2.09
C ILE A 75 -1.07 -15.93 -3.35
N GLU A 76 -0.01 -16.76 -3.37
CA GLU A 76 0.83 -16.90 -4.55
C GLU A 76 0.07 -17.50 -5.74
N GLN A 77 -0.91 -18.41 -5.52
CA GLN A 77 -1.80 -18.88 -6.58
C GLN A 77 -2.74 -17.78 -7.08
N GLU A 78 -3.33 -17.01 -6.17
CA GLU A 78 -4.20 -15.88 -6.53
C GLU A 78 -3.47 -14.79 -7.33
N LYS A 79 -2.20 -14.53 -7.04
CA LYS A 79 -1.36 -13.58 -7.79
C LYS A 79 -1.16 -13.99 -9.26
N ILE A 80 -1.10 -15.29 -9.55
CA ILE A 80 -1.07 -15.78 -10.92
C ILE A 80 -2.38 -15.41 -11.64
N ILE A 81 -3.52 -15.58 -10.96
CA ILE A 81 -4.84 -15.21 -11.50
C ILE A 81 -4.92 -13.69 -11.70
N LEU A 82 -4.45 -12.87 -10.75
CA LEU A 82 -4.40 -11.40 -10.90
C LEU A 82 -3.58 -10.97 -12.11
N THR A 83 -2.46 -11.65 -12.37
CA THR A 83 -1.62 -11.38 -13.54
C THR A 83 -2.37 -11.64 -14.84
N HIS A 84 -3.10 -12.75 -14.94
CA HIS A 84 -3.94 -13.06 -16.10
C HIS A 84 -5.11 -12.07 -16.24
N CYS A 85 -5.75 -11.68 -15.12
CA CYS A 85 -6.84 -10.72 -15.10
C CYS A 85 -6.47 -9.33 -15.66
N ARG A 86 -5.21 -8.94 -15.58
CA ARG A 86 -4.73 -7.66 -16.15
C ARG A 86 -4.63 -7.69 -17.67
N ILE A 87 -4.57 -8.87 -18.27
CA ILE A 87 -4.38 -9.09 -19.71
C ILE A 87 -5.69 -9.54 -20.35
N GLU A 88 -6.46 -10.37 -19.67
CA GLU A 88 -7.67 -11.01 -20.16
C GLU A 88 -8.94 -10.42 -19.53
N GLN A 89 -10.03 -10.34 -20.31
CA GLN A 89 -11.30 -9.81 -19.80
C GLN A 89 -12.05 -10.82 -18.89
N ALA A 90 -11.75 -12.10 -18.99
CA ALA A 90 -12.35 -13.15 -18.17
C ALA A 90 -11.64 -13.26 -16.83
N CYS A 91 -12.20 -12.62 -15.79
CA CYS A 91 -11.62 -12.55 -14.47
C CYS A 91 -12.67 -12.89 -13.39
N PRO A 92 -12.34 -13.68 -12.35
CA PRO A 92 -13.23 -13.90 -11.22
C PRO A 92 -13.66 -12.58 -10.59
N ALA A 93 -14.90 -12.51 -10.08
CA ALA A 93 -15.46 -11.28 -9.51
C ALA A 93 -14.59 -10.74 -8.35
N ALA A 94 -14.17 -11.60 -7.43
CA ALA A 94 -13.29 -11.23 -6.31
C ALA A 94 -11.93 -10.68 -6.76
N ALA A 95 -11.34 -11.28 -7.80
CA ALA A 95 -10.08 -10.78 -8.37
C ALA A 95 -10.25 -9.40 -9.01
N ARG A 96 -11.38 -9.16 -9.69
CA ARG A 96 -11.69 -7.85 -10.28
C ARG A 96 -11.88 -6.80 -9.21
N GLU A 97 -12.65 -7.12 -8.17
CA GLU A 97 -12.86 -6.21 -7.04
C GLU A 97 -11.53 -5.83 -6.35
N LEU A 98 -10.65 -6.81 -6.12
CA LEU A 98 -9.31 -6.54 -5.60
C LEU A 98 -8.52 -5.61 -6.54
N LEU A 99 -8.56 -5.84 -7.85
CA LEU A 99 -7.87 -4.99 -8.83
C LEU A 99 -8.45 -3.57 -8.88
N ASP A 100 -9.76 -3.39 -8.71
CA ASP A 100 -10.39 -2.07 -8.63
C ASP A 100 -9.90 -1.30 -7.38
N ILE A 101 -9.86 -1.95 -6.22
CA ILE A 101 -9.28 -1.39 -4.98
C ILE A 101 -7.81 -1.02 -5.19
N VAL A 102 -7.04 -1.90 -5.83
CA VAL A 102 -5.61 -1.69 -6.12
C VAL A 102 -5.43 -0.50 -7.07
N ALA A 103 -6.19 -0.42 -8.16
CA ALA A 103 -6.08 0.64 -9.15
C ALA A 103 -6.32 2.02 -8.53
N GLU A 104 -7.41 2.17 -7.79
CA GLU A 104 -7.71 3.44 -7.11
C GLU A 104 -6.68 3.77 -6.01
N GLY A 105 -6.09 2.78 -5.35
CA GLY A 105 -4.99 2.97 -4.41
C GLY A 105 -3.71 3.39 -5.12
N ALA A 106 -3.38 2.80 -6.26
CA ALA A 106 -2.16 3.05 -7.03
C ALA A 106 -2.08 4.48 -7.58
N ASP A 107 -3.23 5.12 -7.85
CA ASP A 107 -3.30 6.53 -8.27
C ASP A 107 -2.87 7.51 -7.16
N ARG A 108 -2.64 7.02 -5.96
CA ARG A 108 -2.22 7.80 -4.78
C ARG A 108 -0.79 7.45 -4.39
N VAL A 109 -0.16 8.28 -3.56
CA VAL A 109 1.19 8.05 -3.06
C VAL A 109 1.24 8.11 -1.53
N GLY A 110 2.23 7.45 -0.94
CA GLY A 110 2.52 7.52 0.48
C GLY A 110 1.32 7.18 1.37
N ARG A 111 1.10 7.98 2.41
CA ARG A 111 0.02 7.79 3.39
C ARG A 111 -1.38 7.81 2.76
N ALA A 112 -1.58 8.57 1.66
CA ALA A 112 -2.88 8.63 1.00
C ALA A 112 -3.24 7.30 0.32
N ARG A 113 -2.25 6.58 -0.27
CA ARG A 113 -2.44 5.23 -0.82
C ARG A 113 -2.83 4.26 0.28
N VAL A 114 -2.06 4.22 1.36
CA VAL A 114 -2.29 3.29 2.48
C VAL A 114 -3.64 3.55 3.14
N GLY A 115 -3.99 4.83 3.39
CA GLY A 115 -5.27 5.21 3.98
C GLY A 115 -6.46 4.88 3.09
N TRP A 116 -6.32 5.07 1.77
CA TRP A 116 -7.35 4.70 0.82
C TRP A 116 -7.63 3.19 0.85
N ILE A 117 -6.59 2.35 0.71
CA ILE A 117 -6.73 0.90 0.70
C ILE A 117 -7.30 0.40 2.05
N ASN A 118 -6.84 0.94 3.19
CA ASN A 118 -7.45 0.62 4.48
C ASN A 118 -8.96 0.87 4.47
N ARG A 119 -9.37 2.06 4.02
CA ARG A 119 -10.78 2.44 3.96
C ARG A 119 -11.57 1.57 2.98
N ALA A 120 -11.05 1.33 1.77
CA ALA A 120 -11.73 0.57 0.74
C ALA A 120 -12.02 -0.86 1.22
N VAL A 121 -11.02 -1.55 1.76
CA VAL A 121 -11.18 -2.92 2.30
C VAL A 121 -12.14 -2.92 3.50
N ASN A 122 -12.01 -1.96 4.42
CA ASN A 122 -12.90 -1.91 5.59
C ASN A 122 -14.38 -1.67 5.22
N LEU A 123 -14.64 -1.01 4.09
CA LEU A 123 -16.01 -0.77 3.61
C LEU A 123 -16.53 -1.89 2.71
N ALA A 124 -15.66 -2.69 2.09
CA ALA A 124 -16.04 -3.81 1.24
C ALA A 124 -16.47 -5.04 2.06
N LEU A 125 -15.99 -5.18 3.28
CA LEU A 125 -16.17 -6.38 4.10
C LEU A 125 -17.09 -6.11 5.30
N ILE A 126 -17.79 -7.16 5.71
CA ILE A 126 -18.65 -7.19 6.92
C ILE A 126 -17.90 -8.01 7.99
N PRO A 127 -17.58 -7.44 9.16
CA PRO A 127 -16.94 -8.18 10.24
C PRO A 127 -17.77 -9.39 10.64
N THR A 128 -17.17 -10.57 10.57
CA THR A 128 -17.83 -11.84 10.85
C THR A 128 -16.79 -12.80 11.40
N SER A 129 -17.03 -13.37 12.58
CA SER A 129 -16.12 -14.35 13.15
C SER A 129 -16.14 -15.67 12.37
N ASP A 130 -15.04 -16.39 12.40
CA ASP A 130 -14.90 -17.73 11.80
C ASP A 130 -15.93 -18.74 12.27
N GLU A 131 -16.27 -18.70 13.56
CA GLU A 131 -17.33 -19.54 14.11
C GLU A 131 -18.67 -19.26 13.44
N ALA A 132 -19.00 -17.99 13.20
CA ALA A 132 -20.26 -17.61 12.56
C ALA A 132 -20.27 -17.86 11.04
N GLN A 133 -19.10 -17.78 10.39
CA GLN A 133 -18.97 -17.93 8.94
C GLN A 133 -18.75 -19.38 8.53
N TRP A 134 -17.89 -20.09 9.25
CA TRP A 134 -17.36 -21.39 8.87
C TRP A 134 -17.64 -22.50 9.88
N GLY A 135 -18.10 -22.17 11.12
CA GLY A 135 -18.30 -23.13 12.19
C GLY A 135 -16.99 -23.66 12.80
N VAL A 136 -15.89 -22.92 12.63
CA VAL A 136 -14.56 -23.24 13.18
C VAL A 136 -14.04 -22.07 14.02
N ALA A 137 -13.08 -22.34 14.91
CA ALA A 137 -12.63 -21.33 15.87
C ALA A 137 -11.71 -20.27 15.27
N ASP A 138 -10.93 -20.61 14.23
CA ASP A 138 -9.90 -19.72 13.68
C ASP A 138 -9.44 -20.25 12.31
N ARG A 139 -9.76 -19.51 11.24
CA ARG A 139 -9.46 -19.85 9.86
C ARG A 139 -9.04 -18.61 9.08
N TRP A 140 -7.85 -18.61 8.56
CA TRP A 140 -7.31 -17.52 7.75
C TRP A 140 -7.66 -17.73 6.28
N SER A 141 -8.41 -16.80 5.69
CA SER A 141 -8.88 -16.89 4.31
C SER A 141 -7.99 -16.10 3.36
N PRO A 142 -7.71 -16.63 2.14
CA PRO A 142 -7.04 -15.85 1.10
C PRO A 142 -7.94 -14.72 0.58
N PRO A 143 -7.36 -13.68 -0.07
CA PRO A 143 -8.10 -12.50 -0.52
C PRO A 143 -9.35 -12.78 -1.36
N PHE A 144 -9.29 -13.73 -2.29
CA PHE A 144 -10.45 -13.98 -3.16
C PHE A 144 -11.61 -14.62 -2.41
N GLU A 145 -11.34 -15.50 -1.46
CA GLU A 145 -12.39 -16.10 -0.63
C GLU A 145 -13.07 -15.04 0.25
N THR A 146 -12.25 -14.19 0.89
CA THR A 146 -12.75 -13.07 1.70
C THR A 146 -13.60 -12.09 0.90
N LEU A 147 -13.12 -11.67 -0.29
CA LEU A 147 -13.86 -10.77 -1.17
C LEU A 147 -15.08 -11.43 -1.82
N GLN A 148 -15.04 -12.73 -2.11
CA GLN A 148 -16.19 -13.46 -2.65
C GLN A 148 -17.35 -13.54 -1.64
N THR A 149 -17.04 -13.70 -0.36
CA THR A 149 -18.03 -13.76 0.71
C THR A 149 -18.41 -12.38 1.25
N HIS A 150 -17.57 -11.36 1.04
CA HIS A 150 -17.63 -10.03 1.65
C HIS A 150 -17.69 -10.11 3.19
N ARG A 151 -17.07 -11.12 3.77
CA ARG A 151 -17.07 -11.39 5.20
C ARG A 151 -15.69 -11.88 5.62
N GLY A 152 -15.34 -11.61 6.89
CA GLY A 152 -14.13 -12.09 7.51
C GLY A 152 -13.91 -11.42 8.85
N ASP A 153 -12.95 -11.90 9.61
CA ASP A 153 -12.52 -11.26 10.84
C ASP A 153 -11.19 -10.51 10.70
N CYS A 154 -10.49 -10.26 11.78
CA CYS A 154 -9.38 -9.29 11.77
C CYS A 154 -8.22 -9.70 10.87
N GLU A 155 -7.86 -10.98 10.83
CA GLU A 155 -6.77 -11.49 9.99
C GLU A 155 -7.13 -11.47 8.50
N ASP A 156 -8.37 -11.80 8.14
CA ASP A 156 -8.83 -11.76 6.76
C ASP A 156 -8.73 -10.35 6.19
N TYR A 157 -9.16 -9.34 6.97
CA TYR A 157 -8.98 -7.93 6.60
C TYR A 157 -7.50 -7.56 6.43
N ALA A 158 -6.64 -8.02 7.35
CA ALA A 158 -5.21 -7.74 7.29
C ALA A 158 -4.57 -8.37 6.05
N ILE A 159 -4.95 -9.61 5.70
CA ILE A 159 -4.47 -10.35 4.52
C ILE A 159 -4.91 -9.66 3.22
N VAL A 160 -6.19 -9.28 3.09
CA VAL A 160 -6.68 -8.55 1.91
C VAL A 160 -5.93 -7.23 1.74
N LYS A 161 -5.75 -6.45 2.81
CA LYS A 161 -4.98 -5.18 2.78
C LYS A 161 -3.52 -5.40 2.42
N TYR A 162 -2.90 -6.46 2.93
CA TYR A 162 -1.51 -6.84 2.63
C TYR A 162 -1.34 -7.06 1.12
N VAL A 163 -2.19 -7.89 0.52
CA VAL A 163 -2.12 -8.17 -0.93
C VAL A 163 -2.48 -6.92 -1.74
N ALA A 164 -3.51 -6.17 -1.36
CA ALA A 164 -3.89 -4.94 -2.06
C ALA A 164 -2.75 -3.90 -2.09
N LEU A 165 -2.01 -3.73 -0.98
CA LEU A 165 -0.88 -2.80 -0.93
C LEU A 165 0.34 -3.30 -1.71
N LEU A 166 0.61 -4.61 -1.70
CA LEU A 166 1.65 -5.21 -2.56
C LEU A 166 1.34 -4.95 -4.04
N GLU A 167 0.12 -5.24 -4.47
CA GLU A 167 -0.32 -5.06 -5.84
C GLU A 167 -0.40 -3.58 -6.25
N ALA A 168 -0.61 -2.67 -5.28
CA ALA A 168 -0.51 -1.22 -5.47
C ALA A 168 0.92 -0.68 -5.46
N GLY A 169 1.94 -1.56 -5.34
CA GLY A 169 3.36 -1.23 -5.51
C GLY A 169 4.12 -0.88 -4.23
N LEU A 170 3.63 -1.26 -3.04
CA LEU A 170 4.46 -1.22 -1.83
C LEU A 170 5.43 -2.40 -1.82
N SER A 171 6.62 -2.17 -1.25
CA SER A 171 7.59 -3.25 -1.04
C SER A 171 7.08 -4.26 0.00
N ARG A 172 7.41 -5.54 -0.18
CA ARG A 172 7.17 -6.58 0.84
C ARG A 172 7.86 -6.25 2.17
N ASP A 173 9.04 -5.64 2.13
CA ASP A 173 9.78 -5.23 3.32
C ASP A 173 9.06 -4.13 4.13
N ASP A 174 8.14 -3.42 3.49
CA ASP A 174 7.36 -2.35 4.10
C ASP A 174 5.97 -2.79 4.58
N LEU A 175 5.67 -4.09 4.53
CA LEU A 175 4.39 -4.66 4.92
C LEU A 175 4.59 -5.80 5.92
N LYS A 176 3.86 -5.75 7.03
CA LYS A 176 3.88 -6.78 8.07
C LYS A 176 2.49 -6.97 8.66
N ILE A 177 1.98 -8.20 8.68
CA ILE A 177 0.79 -8.51 9.48
C ILE A 177 1.26 -8.66 10.93
N VAL A 178 0.55 -8.06 11.86
CA VAL A 178 0.88 -8.07 13.29
C VAL A 178 -0.24 -8.73 14.05
N ILE A 179 0.08 -9.77 14.79
CA ILE A 179 -0.80 -10.35 15.81
C ILE A 179 -0.47 -9.69 17.14
N LEU A 180 -1.47 -9.14 17.79
CA LEU A 180 -1.33 -8.44 19.06
C LEU A 180 -2.41 -8.88 20.04
N ARG A 181 -2.16 -8.70 21.34
CA ARG A 181 -3.16 -8.81 22.40
C ARG A 181 -3.79 -7.45 22.59
N ASP A 182 -5.08 -7.33 22.30
CA ASP A 182 -5.87 -6.16 22.63
C ASP A 182 -6.39 -6.28 24.06
N PHE A 183 -5.95 -5.37 24.93
CA PHE A 183 -6.37 -5.36 26.34
C PHE A 183 -7.70 -4.63 26.55
N VAL A 184 -8.15 -3.86 25.58
CA VAL A 184 -9.43 -3.14 25.65
C VAL A 184 -10.58 -4.12 25.44
N HIS A 185 -10.46 -4.97 24.41
CA HIS A 185 -11.47 -5.97 24.06
C HIS A 185 -11.15 -7.34 24.67
N ASN A 186 -9.96 -7.50 25.29
CA ASN A 186 -9.46 -8.74 25.90
C ASN A 186 -9.39 -9.91 24.91
N GLU A 187 -8.95 -9.66 23.68
CA GLU A 187 -8.85 -10.67 22.62
C GLU A 187 -7.50 -10.57 21.87
N ASP A 188 -7.14 -11.61 21.13
CA ASP A 188 -6.06 -11.54 20.16
C ASP A 188 -6.60 -10.90 18.89
N HIS A 189 -5.81 -10.03 18.29
CA HIS A 189 -6.25 -9.20 17.18
C HIS A 189 -5.16 -9.10 16.11
N ALA A 190 -5.57 -9.11 14.84
CA ALA A 190 -4.69 -8.96 13.70
C ALA A 190 -4.84 -7.57 13.06
N VAL A 191 -3.72 -6.95 12.72
CA VAL A 191 -3.67 -5.69 11.98
C VAL A 191 -2.58 -5.75 10.91
N LEU A 192 -2.68 -4.91 9.89
CA LEU A 192 -1.57 -4.71 8.97
C LEU A 192 -0.75 -3.49 9.41
N ALA A 193 0.57 -3.61 9.41
CA ALA A 193 1.51 -2.51 9.50
C ALA A 193 2.11 -2.24 8.13
N ALA A 194 2.08 -0.98 7.68
CA ALA A 194 2.70 -0.52 6.46
C ALA A 194 3.70 0.59 6.74
N ARG A 195 4.91 0.50 6.21
CA ARG A 195 5.95 1.52 6.39
C ARG A 195 5.89 2.53 5.25
N VAL A 196 5.75 3.79 5.59
CA VAL A 196 5.70 4.92 4.66
C VAL A 196 6.58 6.03 5.20
N ASP A 197 7.48 6.53 4.39
CA ASP A 197 8.39 7.63 4.75
C ASP A 197 9.17 7.35 6.05
N GLY A 198 9.52 6.07 6.29
CA GLY A 198 10.25 5.62 7.48
C GLY A 198 9.38 5.41 8.74
N GLU A 199 8.08 5.70 8.68
CA GLU A 199 7.13 5.50 9.78
C GLU A 199 6.24 4.28 9.54
N TRP A 200 5.99 3.48 10.59
CA TRP A 200 5.03 2.40 10.56
C TRP A 200 3.62 2.90 10.86
N LEU A 201 2.70 2.62 9.96
CA LEU A 201 1.28 2.96 10.05
C LEU A 201 0.48 1.68 10.23
N ILE A 202 -0.44 1.69 11.19
CA ILE A 202 -1.31 0.55 11.50
C ILE A 202 -2.64 0.72 10.79
N LEU A 203 -3.04 -0.31 10.05
CA LEU A 203 -4.30 -0.46 9.35
C LEU A 203 -5.16 -1.46 10.12
N ASN A 204 -6.13 -0.95 10.84
CA ASN A 204 -7.05 -1.75 11.65
C ASN A 204 -8.41 -1.89 10.93
N ASN A 205 -9.05 -3.07 10.99
CA ASN A 205 -10.41 -3.26 10.47
C ASN A 205 -11.47 -2.49 11.27
N ASN A 206 -11.19 -2.21 12.55
CA ASN A 206 -12.06 -1.44 13.44
C ASN A 206 -11.90 0.09 13.28
N SER A 207 -11.01 0.56 12.37
CA SER A 207 -10.74 1.99 12.20
C SER A 207 -10.49 2.36 10.73
N LEU A 208 -11.11 3.44 10.28
CA LEU A 208 -10.83 4.03 8.96
C LEU A 208 -9.61 4.95 8.98
N THR A 209 -9.09 5.30 10.17
CA THR A 209 -7.92 6.16 10.34
C THR A 209 -6.66 5.35 10.58
N LEU A 210 -5.55 5.84 10.05
CA LEU A 210 -4.23 5.25 10.28
C LEU A 210 -3.66 5.80 11.59
N VAL A 211 -3.09 4.91 12.40
CA VAL A 211 -2.39 5.24 13.65
C VAL A 211 -0.92 4.85 13.48
N ARG A 212 0.03 5.63 14.03
CA ARG A 212 1.41 5.16 14.09
C ARG A 212 1.53 4.00 15.07
N ASP A 213 2.44 3.09 14.80
CA ASP A 213 2.74 1.99 15.73
C ASP A 213 3.15 2.51 17.12
N SER A 214 3.87 3.66 17.19
CA SER A 214 4.26 4.33 18.44
C SER A 214 3.09 4.88 19.25
N ASP A 215 1.98 5.16 18.58
CA ASP A 215 0.81 5.82 19.19
C ASP A 215 -0.27 4.79 19.58
N MET A 216 -0.03 3.50 19.30
CA MET A 216 -0.93 2.43 19.74
C MET A 216 -0.90 2.27 21.26
N VAL A 217 -2.06 2.38 21.87
CA VAL A 217 -2.27 2.17 23.31
C VAL A 217 -3.21 1.01 23.54
N GLY A 218 -3.09 0.35 24.70
CA GLY A 218 -3.99 -0.75 25.07
C GLY A 218 -3.75 -2.05 24.32
N ALA A 219 -2.65 -2.17 23.57
CA ALA A 219 -2.30 -3.37 22.82
C ALA A 219 -0.85 -3.80 23.08
N LYS A 220 -0.60 -5.11 23.03
CA LYS A 220 0.74 -5.70 23.13
C LYS A 220 1.04 -6.50 21.86
N PRO A 221 1.94 -6.03 21.00
CA PRO A 221 2.39 -6.81 19.84
C PRO A 221 3.05 -8.12 20.27
N MET A 222 2.71 -9.21 19.59
CA MET A 222 3.19 -10.56 19.92
C MET A 222 3.96 -11.19 18.78
N PHE A 223 3.39 -11.16 17.57
CA PHE A 223 3.99 -11.77 16.39
C PHE A 223 3.91 -10.82 15.19
N VAL A 224 4.84 -10.99 14.29
CA VAL A 224 4.90 -10.37 12.96
C VAL A 224 4.96 -11.47 11.92
N LEU A 225 4.21 -11.31 10.85
CA LEU A 225 4.17 -12.18 9.69
C LEU A 225 4.57 -11.37 8.46
N ASP A 226 5.52 -11.86 7.73
CA ASP A 226 6.03 -11.24 6.51
C ASP A 226 6.54 -12.32 5.54
N GLN A 227 7.20 -11.91 4.47
CA GLN A 227 7.76 -12.80 3.45
C GLN A 227 8.78 -13.83 3.99
N ASP A 228 9.40 -13.54 5.14
CA ASP A 228 10.39 -14.41 5.79
C ASP A 228 9.74 -15.38 6.79
N GLY A 229 8.41 -15.32 6.92
CA GLY A 229 7.61 -16.17 7.77
C GLY A 229 7.11 -15.49 9.04
N ALA A 230 6.93 -16.29 10.10
CA ALA A 230 6.42 -15.81 11.39
C ALA A 230 7.56 -15.51 12.37
N HIS A 231 7.48 -14.36 13.02
CA HIS A 231 8.46 -13.89 13.98
C HIS A 231 7.78 -13.44 15.27
N ARG A 232 8.36 -13.80 16.41
CA ARG A 232 7.92 -13.28 17.71
C ARG A 232 8.59 -11.93 17.99
N LEU A 233 7.79 -10.95 18.42
CA LEU A 233 8.29 -9.65 18.86
C LEU A 233 8.82 -9.72 20.29
N ARG A 234 9.94 -9.06 20.54
CA ARG A 234 10.60 -8.97 21.86
C ARG A 234 11.07 -7.54 22.10
N ALA A 235 11.01 -7.12 23.35
CA ALA A 235 11.62 -5.85 23.76
C ALA A 235 13.13 -5.88 23.50
N ILE A 236 13.67 -4.78 22.94
CA ILE A 236 15.12 -4.59 22.80
C ILE A 236 15.72 -4.52 24.20
N ALA A 237 16.66 -5.40 24.49
CA ALA A 237 17.42 -5.33 25.73
C ALA A 237 18.18 -4.00 25.78
N ARG A 238 17.90 -3.16 26.77
CA ARG A 238 18.76 -1.99 27.03
C ARG A 238 20.06 -2.50 27.63
N VAL A 239 21.16 -2.29 26.93
CA VAL A 239 22.53 -2.51 27.42
C VAL A 239 22.90 -1.35 28.33
#